data_622705fb46e2100fd970929d4440415e
#
_entry.id   622705fb46e2100fd970929d4440415e
#
_cell.length_a   1.000
_cell.length_b   1.000
_cell.length_c   1.000
_cell.angle_alpha   90.00
_cell.angle_beta   90.00
_cell.angle_gamma   90.00
#
_symmetry.space_group_name_H-M   'P 1'
#
loop_
_entity.id
_entity.type
_entity.pdbx_description
1 polymer ?
#
loop_
_entity_poly.entity_id
_entity_poly.type
_entity_poly.pdbx_seq_one_letter_code
_entity_poly.pdbx_strand_id
1 'polypeptide(L)' 'MFKNELDKNQSATLIQKVTDAVTEVTSEKLRAVTWVVIQEVNDGHWGVGGQALVLNDVKKMMNE' A
#
# COMPACT_ATOMS: atom_id res chain seq x y z
N MET A 1 0.20 -4.83 -2.50
CA MET A 1 -0.12 -5.22 -1.12
C MET A 1 -0.92 -6.50 -1.08
N PHE A 2 -0.79 -7.25 -0.01
CA PHE A 2 -1.61 -8.44 0.16
C PHE A 2 -3.06 -8.06 0.46
N LYS A 3 -3.98 -8.88 -0.04
CA LYS A 3 -5.40 -8.74 0.25
C LYS A 3 -5.63 -8.83 1.76
N ASN A 4 -6.44 -7.92 2.30
CA ASN A 4 -6.75 -7.81 3.73
C ASN A 4 -5.58 -7.34 4.61
N GLU A 5 -4.47 -6.89 4.01
CA GLU A 5 -3.38 -6.28 4.77
C GLU A 5 -3.80 -4.96 5.40
N LEU A 6 -4.62 -4.20 4.68
CA LEU A 6 -5.18 -2.92 5.13
C LEU A 6 -6.70 -2.97 5.10
N ASP A 7 -7.33 -2.34 6.10
CA ASP A 7 -8.77 -2.11 6.06
C ASP A 7 -9.08 -0.83 5.24
N LYS A 8 -10.37 -0.51 5.11
CA LYS A 8 -10.83 0.66 4.35
C LYS A 8 -10.29 1.97 4.91
N ASN A 9 -10.25 2.11 6.23
CA ASN A 9 -9.79 3.33 6.89
C ASN A 9 -8.29 3.50 6.73
N GLN A 10 -7.54 2.42 6.87
CA GLN A 10 -6.09 2.42 6.66
C GLN A 10 -5.75 2.74 5.21
N SER A 11 -6.49 2.18 4.26
CA SER A 11 -6.30 2.45 2.84
C SER A 11 -6.56 3.92 2.51
N ALA A 12 -7.64 4.49 3.05
CA ALA A 12 -7.96 5.91 2.85
C ALA A 12 -6.87 6.81 3.42
N THR A 13 -6.36 6.49 4.61
CA THR A 13 -5.29 7.25 5.25
C THR A 13 -4.00 7.16 4.43
N LEU A 14 -3.66 5.98 3.95
CA LEU A 14 -2.46 5.78 3.13
C LEU A 14 -2.55 6.58 1.83
N ILE A 15 -3.70 6.53 1.15
CA ILE A 15 -3.92 7.28 -0.08
C ILE A 15 -3.72 8.78 0.16
N GLN A 16 -4.27 9.30 1.26
CA GLN A 16 -4.13 10.70 1.60
C GLN A 16 -2.67 11.08 1.87
N LYS A 17 -1.97 10.27 2.65
CA LYS A 17 -0.56 10.55 3.01
C LYS A 17 0.36 10.46 1.79
N VAL A 18 0.13 9.50 0.90
CA VAL A 18 0.92 9.39 -0.33
C VAL A 18 0.66 10.59 -1.24
N THR A 19 -0.59 11.01 -1.36
CA THR A 19 -0.95 12.21 -2.14
C THR A 19 -0.28 13.44 -1.57
N ASP A 20 -0.31 13.60 -0.23
CA ASP A 20 0.36 14.72 0.45
C ASP A 20 1.86 14.74 0.14
N ALA A 21 2.51 13.58 0.18
CA ALA A 21 3.94 13.47 -0.12
C ALA A 21 4.25 13.87 -1.57
N VAL A 22 3.43 13.45 -2.52
CA VAL A 22 3.60 13.80 -3.93
C VAL A 22 3.45 15.30 -4.13
N THR A 23 2.43 15.92 -3.55
CA THR A 23 2.18 17.36 -3.72
C THR A 23 3.22 18.21 -3.00
N GLU A 24 3.78 17.72 -1.91
CA GLU A 24 4.86 18.39 -1.20
C GLU A 24 6.12 18.52 -2.06
N VAL A 25 6.43 17.48 -2.82
CA VAL A 25 7.61 17.45 -3.70
C VAL A 25 7.36 18.20 -5.02
N THR A 26 6.13 18.14 -5.53
CA THR A 26 5.77 18.72 -6.82
C THR A 26 5.06 20.06 -6.67
N SER A 27 3.74 20.04 -6.57
CA SER A 27 2.91 21.23 -6.44
C SER A 27 1.53 20.85 -5.94
N GLU A 28 0.95 21.69 -5.08
CA GLU A 28 -0.42 21.51 -4.60
C GLU A 28 -1.44 21.53 -5.76
N LYS A 29 -1.10 22.19 -6.87
CA LYS A 29 -1.94 22.23 -8.06
C LYS A 29 -2.17 20.83 -8.66
N LEU A 30 -1.28 19.89 -8.41
CA LEU A 30 -1.39 18.52 -8.94
C LEU A 30 -2.26 17.61 -8.09
N ARG A 31 -2.69 18.05 -6.91
CA ARG A 31 -3.49 17.22 -6.01
C ARG A 31 -4.73 16.64 -6.69
N ALA A 32 -5.47 17.47 -7.41
CA ALA A 32 -6.74 17.07 -8.05
C ALA A 32 -6.55 16.01 -9.15
N VAL A 33 -5.34 15.89 -9.69
CA VAL A 33 -5.05 14.95 -10.77
C VAL A 33 -4.06 13.84 -10.34
N THR A 34 -3.74 13.78 -9.06
CA THR A 34 -2.89 12.71 -8.52
C THR A 34 -3.76 11.50 -8.17
N TRP A 35 -3.45 10.39 -8.78
CA TRP A 35 -4.14 9.13 -8.53
C TRP A 35 -3.26 8.20 -7.72
N VAL A 36 -3.83 7.62 -6.68
CA VAL A 36 -3.17 6.60 -5.87
C VAL A 36 -4.03 5.35 -5.89
N VAL A 37 -3.47 4.27 -6.37
CA VAL A 37 -4.17 2.98 -6.45
C VAL A 37 -3.48 1.99 -5.54
N ILE A 38 -4.23 1.41 -4.62
CA ILE A 38 -3.74 0.31 -3.79
C ILE A 38 -4.17 -0.99 -4.46
N GLN A 39 -3.19 -1.75 -4.92
CA GLN A 39 -3.45 -3.02 -5.56
C GLN A 39 -3.19 -4.14 -4.58
N GLU A 40 -4.20 -4.97 -4.34
CA GLU A 40 -4.12 -6.09 -3.43
C GLU A 40 -3.72 -7.37 -4.18
N VAL A 41 -2.94 -8.20 -3.49
CA VAL A 41 -2.48 -9.48 -4.02
C VAL A 41 -3.01 -10.58 -3.10
N ASN A 42 -3.57 -11.64 -3.70
CA ASN A 42 -4.05 -12.79 -2.94
C ASN A 42 -2.90 -13.47 -2.20
N ASP A 43 -3.24 -14.01 -1.03
CA ASP A 43 -2.30 -14.74 -0.21
C ASP A 43 -1.61 -15.85 -1.02
N GLY A 44 -0.29 -15.92 -0.91
CA GLY A 44 0.50 -16.92 -1.64
C GLY A 44 0.79 -16.58 -3.10
N HIS A 45 0.32 -15.41 -3.60
CA HIS A 45 0.54 -15.00 -4.99
C HIS A 45 1.65 -13.97 -5.16
N TRP A 46 2.43 -13.75 -4.13
CA TRP A 46 3.58 -12.86 -4.16
C TRP A 46 4.83 -13.69 -3.92
N GLY A 47 5.79 -13.64 -4.84
CA GLY A 47 7.00 -14.45 -4.73
C GLY A 47 8.26 -13.61 -4.56
N VAL A 48 9.15 -14.09 -3.69
CA VAL A 48 10.49 -13.51 -3.51
C VAL A 48 11.49 -14.66 -3.48
N GLY A 49 12.47 -14.62 -4.36
CA GLY A 49 13.51 -15.66 -4.41
C GLY A 49 12.96 -17.05 -4.69
N GLY A 50 11.85 -17.14 -5.42
CA GLY A 50 11.19 -18.41 -5.72
C GLY A 50 10.27 -18.92 -4.63
N GLN A 51 10.11 -18.17 -3.52
CA GLN A 51 9.22 -18.54 -2.43
C GLN A 51 7.97 -17.66 -2.42
N ALA A 52 6.81 -18.28 -2.28
CA ALA A 52 5.56 -17.55 -2.15
C ALA A 52 5.42 -17.00 -0.73
N LEU A 53 5.15 -15.71 -0.62
CA LEU A 53 4.90 -15.06 0.67
C LEU A 53 3.42 -15.13 0.99
N VAL A 54 3.11 -15.21 2.29
CA VAL A 54 1.74 -15.18 2.78
C VAL A 54 1.56 -13.97 3.70
N LEU A 55 0.29 -13.58 3.90
CA LEU A 55 -0.06 -12.40 4.69
C LEU A 55 0.52 -12.47 6.12
N ASN A 56 0.55 -13.65 6.72
CA ASN A 56 1.09 -13.82 8.07
C ASN A 56 2.58 -13.43 8.17
N ASP A 57 3.34 -13.66 7.12
CA ASP A 57 4.76 -13.26 7.08
C ASP A 57 4.91 -11.75 7.15
N VAL A 58 4.05 -11.03 6.42
CA VAL A 58 4.05 -9.56 6.42
C VAL A 58 3.60 -9.03 7.78
N LYS A 59 2.57 -9.62 8.36
CA LYS A 59 2.07 -9.21 9.69
C LYS A 59 3.12 -9.43 10.77
N LYS A 60 3.90 -10.50 10.70
CA LYS A 60 5.01 -10.71 11.62
C LYS A 60 6.05 -9.61 11.51
N MET A 61 6.40 -9.21 10.30
CA MET A 61 7.36 -8.13 10.09
C MET A 61 6.87 -6.80 10.64
N MET A 62 5.56 -6.52 10.54
CA MET A 62 4.99 -5.28 11.04
C MET A 62 4.92 -5.23 12.58
N ASN A 63 4.89 -6.38 13.23
CA ASN A 63 4.79 -6.48 14.69
C ASN A 63 6.15 -6.61 15.39
N GLU A 64 7.22 -6.69 14.65
CA GLU A 64 8.58 -6.65 15.16
C GLU A 64 9.05 -5.20 15.27
#